data_58919b96f5ff322289451cf941d19fe2
#
_entry.id   58919b96f5ff322289451cf941d19fe2
#
_cell.length_a   1.000
_cell.length_b   1.000
_cell.length_c   1.000
_cell.angle_alpha   90.00
_cell.angle_beta   90.00
_cell.angle_gamma   90.00
#
_symmetry.space_group_name_H-M   'P 1'
#
loop_
_entity.id
_entity.type
_entity.pdbx_description
1 polymer ?
#
loop_
_entity_poly.entity_id
_entity_poly.type
_entity_poly.pdbx_seq_one_letter_code
_entity_poly.pdbx_strand_id
1 'polypeptide(L)'
;HELGHNFGREHAPCDAPDPDPSYPYPDGSIGVWGYDPNGNSLDPSATAAPLKNPAVHKDLMSYCGPEWVSDYNYYAAWDFLKANPPAPQSLPTEGLLFSGRILGDQVVFDPPLRLAAKPEGKPSPYTLRVDGNEYPVYVLEDSEGVVHFQAKVPVGSFSCVALYRGGRLLAEVQGSVRPQAEPQVSLREEGGFLVVRWTGYPFLSLFHVAQDGARTALGLWHKGGESKFALEGLPPGGSFEVQLSDGVEVRVFTFPR
;
A
#
# COMPACT_ATOMS: atom_id res chain seq x y z
N HIS A 1 11.61 15.46 0.39
CA HIS A 1 11.62 16.81 0.92
C HIS A 1 10.54 16.97 1.99
N GLU A 2 9.26 17.02 1.63
CA GLU A 2 8.13 17.25 2.56
C GLU A 2 8.07 16.22 3.72
N LEU A 3 8.41 14.97 3.47
CA LEU A 3 8.56 13.97 4.54
C LEU A 3 9.65 14.34 5.54
N GLY A 4 10.72 14.97 5.08
CA GLY A 4 11.78 15.45 5.96
C GLY A 4 11.25 16.50 6.94
N HIS A 5 10.43 17.43 6.50
CA HIS A 5 9.79 18.43 7.37
C HIS A 5 8.88 17.76 8.42
N ASN A 6 8.16 16.71 8.05
CA ASN A 6 7.37 15.92 9.01
C ASN A 6 8.23 15.25 10.09
N PHE A 7 9.50 14.97 9.80
CA PHE A 7 10.47 14.47 10.77
C PHE A 7 11.26 15.60 11.49
N GLY A 8 10.78 16.84 11.39
CA GLY A 8 11.40 18.01 12.03
C GLY A 8 12.72 18.43 11.35
N ARG A 9 12.93 18.07 10.06
CA ARG A 9 14.11 18.53 9.34
C ARG A 9 13.87 19.88 8.69
N GLU A 10 14.85 20.76 8.83
CA GLU A 10 14.91 22.06 8.17
C GLU A 10 15.61 21.91 6.82
N HIS A 11 15.63 22.99 6.02
CA HIS A 11 16.29 22.98 4.72
C HIS A 11 17.80 22.77 4.84
N ALA A 12 18.38 21.97 3.97
CA ALA A 12 19.83 21.97 3.76
C ALA A 12 20.23 23.16 2.86
N PRO A 13 21.45 23.67 2.98
CA PRO A 13 21.97 24.71 2.09
C PRO A 13 21.83 24.31 0.61
N CYS A 14 21.95 25.26 -0.29
CA CYS A 14 21.79 25.19 -1.74
C CYS A 14 20.38 25.59 -2.21
N ASP A 15 20.25 26.85 -2.58
CA ASP A 15 19.05 27.52 -3.10
C ASP A 15 17.80 27.46 -2.21
N ALA A 16 17.88 26.84 -1.05
CA ALA A 16 16.77 26.77 -0.10
C ALA A 16 16.71 28.05 0.77
N PRO A 17 15.50 28.58 1.05
CA PRO A 17 15.34 29.66 2.01
C PRO A 17 15.58 29.14 3.44
N ASP A 18 16.19 30.00 4.27
CA ASP A 18 16.40 29.73 5.70
C ASP A 18 16.97 28.34 6.00
N PRO A 19 18.19 28.01 5.49
CA PRO A 19 18.78 26.70 5.71
C PRO A 19 19.15 26.51 7.17
N ASP A 20 19.11 25.24 7.62
CA ASP A 20 19.54 24.82 8.95
C ASP A 20 20.98 25.30 9.23
N PRO A 21 21.19 26.22 10.20
CA PRO A 21 22.51 26.74 10.52
C PRO A 21 23.47 25.66 11.09
N SER A 22 22.92 24.54 11.53
CA SER A 22 23.68 23.38 12.06
C SER A 22 24.03 22.36 10.99
N TYR A 23 23.59 22.56 9.74
CA TYR A 23 23.90 21.65 8.66
C TYR A 23 25.41 21.62 8.38
N PRO A 24 26.09 20.46 8.44
CA PRO A 24 27.54 20.39 8.48
C PRO A 24 28.22 20.66 7.12
N TYR A 25 27.47 20.61 6.02
CA TYR A 25 28.00 20.77 4.66
C TYR A 25 27.46 22.05 4.02
N PRO A 26 28.24 23.16 4.02
CA PRO A 26 27.77 24.49 3.60
C PRO A 26 27.25 24.59 2.16
N ASP A 27 27.66 23.65 1.31
CA ASP A 27 27.22 23.55 -0.10
C ASP A 27 25.97 22.67 -0.29
N GLY A 28 25.41 22.16 0.81
CA GLY A 28 24.25 21.28 0.80
C GLY A 28 24.55 19.84 0.32
N SER A 29 25.83 19.45 0.29
CA SER A 29 26.22 18.09 -0.09
C SER A 29 25.72 17.03 0.90
N ILE A 30 25.70 15.76 0.47
CA ILE A 30 25.26 14.65 1.32
C ILE A 30 26.30 14.19 2.34
N GLY A 31 27.52 14.72 2.28
CA GLY A 31 28.61 14.51 3.23
C GLY A 31 29.33 13.17 3.09
N VAL A 32 28.64 12.08 2.95
CA VAL A 32 29.17 10.72 2.80
C VAL A 32 28.65 10.05 1.54
N TRP A 33 29.31 8.97 1.12
CA TRP A 33 28.81 8.16 0.00
C TRP A 33 27.47 7.51 0.36
N GLY A 34 26.46 7.75 -0.49
CA GLY A 34 25.17 7.06 -0.43
C GLY A 34 25.20 5.75 -1.21
N TYR A 35 24.30 4.84 -0.87
CA TYR A 35 24.12 3.58 -1.60
C TYR A 35 22.65 3.34 -1.91
N ASP A 36 22.35 3.19 -3.21
CA ASP A 36 21.03 2.84 -3.73
C ASP A 36 21.07 1.40 -4.26
N PRO A 37 20.45 0.44 -3.58
CA PRO A 37 20.45 -0.96 -4.02
C PRO A 37 19.72 -1.18 -5.36
N ASN A 38 18.89 -0.23 -5.77
CA ASN A 38 18.16 -0.28 -7.04
C ASN A 38 18.87 0.49 -8.17
N GLY A 39 20.01 1.12 -7.89
CA GLY A 39 20.79 1.84 -8.87
C GLY A 39 21.37 0.90 -9.92
N ASN A 40 21.30 1.30 -11.20
CA ASN A 40 21.73 0.47 -12.32
C ASN A 40 22.66 1.18 -13.32
N SER A 41 23.07 2.43 -13.06
CA SER A 41 24.01 3.17 -13.89
C SER A 41 25.45 3.03 -13.39
N LEU A 42 26.40 2.84 -14.31
CA LEU A 42 27.82 2.84 -13.99
C LEU A 42 28.42 4.26 -13.94
N ASP A 43 27.67 5.26 -14.38
CA ASP A 43 28.08 6.67 -14.26
C ASP A 43 27.78 7.16 -12.82
N PRO A 44 28.80 7.48 -12.00
CA PRO A 44 28.61 7.91 -10.61
C PRO A 44 27.96 9.29 -10.48
N SER A 45 27.85 10.05 -11.54
CA SER A 45 27.11 11.33 -11.58
C SER A 45 25.65 11.17 -11.93
N ALA A 46 25.24 9.99 -12.45
CA ALA A 46 23.86 9.74 -12.82
C ALA A 46 22.99 9.50 -11.59
N THR A 47 21.76 10.01 -11.59
CA THR A 47 20.77 9.78 -10.54
C THR A 47 20.52 8.28 -10.32
N ALA A 48 20.62 7.46 -11.38
CA ALA A 48 20.45 6.01 -11.32
C ALA A 48 21.73 5.24 -10.91
N ALA A 49 22.84 5.92 -10.56
CA ALA A 49 24.04 5.23 -10.10
C ALA A 49 23.81 4.60 -8.71
N PRO A 50 24.30 3.37 -8.44
CA PRO A 50 24.16 2.75 -7.12
C PRO A 50 24.94 3.49 -6.01
N LEU A 51 26.08 4.11 -6.36
CA LEU A 51 26.87 4.93 -5.43
C LEU A 51 26.58 6.41 -5.66
N LYS A 52 26.13 7.09 -4.62
CA LYS A 52 25.84 8.52 -4.61
C LYS A 52 27.07 9.28 -4.10
N ASN A 53 27.77 9.95 -5.00
CA ASN A 53 28.99 10.68 -4.69
C ASN A 53 28.66 12.00 -3.94
N PRO A 54 29.20 12.24 -2.74
CA PRO A 54 28.95 13.47 -1.98
C PRO A 54 29.46 14.74 -2.67
N ALA A 55 30.44 14.65 -3.56
CA ALA A 55 30.88 15.78 -4.35
C ALA A 55 29.88 16.23 -5.44
N VAL A 56 28.90 15.39 -5.76
CA VAL A 56 27.90 15.62 -6.83
C VAL A 56 26.51 15.76 -6.25
N HIS A 57 26.11 14.87 -5.34
CA HIS A 57 24.76 14.82 -4.82
C HIS A 57 24.54 15.81 -3.69
N LYS A 58 23.38 16.45 -3.72
CA LYS A 58 22.90 17.38 -2.70
C LYS A 58 21.86 16.70 -1.81
N ASP A 59 21.72 17.20 -0.59
CA ASP A 59 20.69 16.67 0.31
C ASP A 59 19.29 16.91 -0.22
N LEU A 60 18.41 15.95 -0.02
CA LEU A 60 17.00 16.02 -0.43
C LEU A 60 16.23 17.17 0.24
N MET A 61 16.76 17.74 1.34
CA MET A 61 16.21 18.92 2.00
C MET A 61 16.73 20.24 1.40
N SER A 62 17.60 20.21 0.38
CA SER A 62 18.00 21.37 -0.42
C SER A 62 17.06 21.53 -1.64
N TYR A 63 17.31 22.57 -2.44
CA TYR A 63 16.61 22.81 -3.72
C TYR A 63 17.51 22.53 -4.93
N CYS A 64 18.63 21.88 -4.72
CA CYS A 64 19.59 21.54 -5.76
C CYS A 64 19.65 20.03 -6.00
N GLY A 65 19.98 19.63 -7.22
CA GLY A 65 20.13 18.21 -7.59
C GLY A 65 21.52 17.89 -8.17
N PRO A 66 21.81 16.63 -8.41
CA PRO A 66 20.97 15.45 -8.13
C PRO A 66 20.86 15.17 -6.62
N GLU A 67 19.69 14.71 -6.17
CA GLU A 67 19.35 14.58 -4.76
C GLU A 67 19.67 13.20 -4.18
N TRP A 68 20.05 13.17 -2.92
CA TRP A 68 20.11 12.01 -2.06
C TRP A 68 20.00 12.44 -0.59
N VAL A 69 19.86 11.52 0.35
CA VAL A 69 19.85 11.83 1.77
C VAL A 69 21.27 11.97 2.32
N SER A 70 21.56 13.04 3.07
CA SER A 70 22.81 13.17 3.83
C SER A 70 22.81 12.26 5.07
N ASP A 71 23.98 11.95 5.58
CA ASP A 71 24.12 11.28 6.88
C ASP A 71 23.47 12.14 8.00
N TYR A 72 23.62 13.45 7.96
CA TYR A 72 23.04 14.37 8.93
C TYR A 72 21.50 14.23 9.01
N ASN A 73 20.81 14.33 7.87
CA ASN A 73 19.37 14.21 7.84
C ASN A 73 18.88 12.77 8.01
N TYR A 74 19.66 11.78 7.57
CA TYR A 74 19.34 10.37 7.81
C TYR A 74 19.33 10.03 9.31
N TYR A 75 20.40 10.37 10.05
CA TYR A 75 20.46 10.09 11.47
C TYR A 75 19.43 10.87 12.28
N ALA A 76 19.18 12.12 11.94
CA ALA A 76 18.17 12.92 12.62
C ALA A 76 16.74 12.40 12.38
N ALA A 77 16.41 11.98 11.16
CA ALA A 77 15.13 11.33 10.87
C ALA A 77 15.01 9.97 11.60
N TRP A 78 16.10 9.19 11.66
CA TRP A 78 16.14 7.94 12.40
C TRP A 78 15.91 8.15 13.91
N ASP A 79 16.54 9.14 14.51
CA ASP A 79 16.37 9.45 15.93
C ASP A 79 14.97 10.00 16.22
N PHE A 80 14.40 10.81 15.31
CA PHE A 80 13.02 11.24 15.40
C PHE A 80 12.06 10.03 15.41
N LEU A 81 12.22 9.08 14.51
CA LEU A 81 11.37 7.88 14.43
C LEU A 81 11.50 7.01 15.68
N LYS A 82 12.72 6.89 16.26
CA LYS A 82 12.91 6.17 17.54
C LYS A 82 12.24 6.88 18.72
N ALA A 83 12.33 8.22 18.77
CA ALA A 83 11.73 9.02 19.82
C ALA A 83 10.19 9.09 19.71
N ASN A 84 9.68 8.95 18.50
CA ASN A 84 8.26 8.98 18.19
C ASN A 84 7.81 7.65 17.56
N PRO A 85 7.94 6.51 18.28
CA PRO A 85 7.44 5.26 17.77
C PRO A 85 5.95 5.39 17.50
N PRO A 86 5.43 4.78 16.43
CA PRO A 86 4.00 4.76 16.20
C PRO A 86 3.32 4.27 17.49
N ALA A 87 2.30 5.02 17.96
CA ALA A 87 1.54 4.63 19.12
C ALA A 87 1.12 3.15 18.95
N PRO A 88 1.23 2.30 20.00
CA PRO A 88 0.78 0.92 19.91
C PRO A 88 -0.69 0.94 19.52
N GLN A 89 -0.94 0.78 18.24
CA GLN A 89 -2.29 0.67 17.74
C GLN A 89 -2.79 -0.67 18.23
N SER A 90 -3.92 -0.67 18.97
CA SER A 90 -4.69 -1.90 19.11
C SER A 90 -4.85 -2.47 17.72
N LEU A 91 -4.31 -3.67 17.48
CA LEU A 91 -4.37 -4.32 16.17
C LEU A 91 -5.84 -4.23 15.71
N PRO A 92 -6.11 -3.64 14.56
CA PRO A 92 -7.48 -3.53 14.09
C PRO A 92 -8.02 -4.95 13.95
N THR A 93 -9.23 -5.18 14.44
CA THR A 93 -9.91 -6.47 14.26
C THR A 93 -10.00 -6.79 12.78
N GLU A 94 -9.90 -8.05 12.43
CA GLU A 94 -10.09 -8.49 11.06
C GLU A 94 -11.49 -8.13 10.56
N GLY A 95 -11.60 -7.73 9.31
CA GLY A 95 -12.85 -7.38 8.65
C GLY A 95 -12.73 -7.40 7.16
N LEU A 96 -13.82 -7.18 6.44
CA LEU A 96 -13.81 -6.94 5.01
C LEU A 96 -13.62 -5.45 4.75
N LEU A 97 -12.57 -5.10 4.04
CA LEU A 97 -12.33 -3.75 3.55
C LEU A 97 -12.92 -3.64 2.14
N PHE A 98 -13.99 -2.89 2.02
CA PHE A 98 -14.55 -2.47 0.74
C PHE A 98 -13.88 -1.17 0.33
N SER A 99 -13.43 -1.08 -0.91
CA SER A 99 -12.81 0.11 -1.50
C SER A 99 -13.33 0.35 -2.91
N GLY A 100 -12.98 1.51 -3.42
CA GLY A 100 -13.30 1.89 -4.77
C GLY A 100 -13.03 3.36 -5.04
N ARG A 101 -13.51 3.84 -6.18
CA ARG A 101 -13.31 5.22 -6.62
C ARG A 101 -14.58 5.79 -7.22
N ILE A 102 -14.72 7.10 -7.05
CA ILE A 102 -15.83 7.90 -7.57
C ILE A 102 -15.21 8.96 -8.49
N LEU A 103 -15.62 8.97 -9.75
CA LEU A 103 -15.23 9.96 -10.73
C LEU A 103 -16.52 10.59 -11.32
N GLY A 104 -16.84 11.80 -10.88
CA GLY A 104 -18.13 12.41 -11.17
C GLY A 104 -19.30 11.56 -10.65
N ASP A 105 -20.15 11.08 -11.55
CA ASP A 105 -21.29 10.19 -11.22
C ASP A 105 -20.95 8.69 -11.36
N GLN A 106 -19.73 8.36 -11.78
CA GLN A 106 -19.31 6.97 -11.94
C GLN A 106 -18.65 6.43 -10.67
N VAL A 107 -19.12 5.28 -10.20
CA VAL A 107 -18.55 4.56 -9.06
C VAL A 107 -18.01 3.22 -9.54
N VAL A 108 -16.79 2.92 -9.15
CA VAL A 108 -16.16 1.62 -9.41
C VAL A 108 -15.77 1.02 -8.07
N PHE A 109 -16.33 -0.14 -7.73
CA PHE A 109 -15.92 -0.93 -6.59
C PHE A 109 -14.72 -1.80 -6.96
N ASP A 110 -13.76 -1.87 -6.06
CA ASP A 110 -12.73 -2.90 -6.08
C ASP A 110 -13.26 -4.15 -5.34
N PRO A 111 -12.82 -5.37 -5.70
CA PRO A 111 -13.16 -6.54 -4.93
C PRO A 111 -12.70 -6.41 -3.48
N PRO A 112 -13.53 -6.74 -2.48
CA PRO A 112 -13.17 -6.57 -1.08
C PRO A 112 -11.98 -7.46 -0.69
N LEU A 113 -11.25 -6.99 0.35
CA LEU A 113 -10.13 -7.72 0.95
C LEU A 113 -10.44 -8.01 2.42
N ARG A 114 -10.11 -9.20 2.88
CA ARG A 114 -10.17 -9.55 4.30
C ARG A 114 -8.86 -9.14 4.97
N LEU A 115 -8.90 -8.07 5.76
CA LEU A 115 -7.72 -7.45 6.34
C LEU A 115 -7.98 -6.96 7.77
N ALA A 116 -6.93 -7.04 8.60
CA ALA A 116 -6.87 -6.34 9.87
C ALA A 116 -6.35 -4.90 9.61
N ALA A 117 -7.13 -4.10 8.91
CA ALA A 117 -6.80 -2.71 8.58
C ALA A 117 -7.92 -1.76 9.04
N LYS A 118 -7.60 -0.50 9.24
CA LYS A 118 -8.60 0.58 9.40
C LYS A 118 -8.80 1.24 8.04
N PRO A 119 -10.01 1.71 7.72
CA PRO A 119 -10.21 2.56 6.56
C PRO A 119 -9.35 3.81 6.66
N GLU A 120 -8.74 4.19 5.56
CA GLU A 120 -7.94 5.41 5.44
C GLU A 120 -8.81 6.56 4.94
N GLY A 121 -8.41 7.79 5.28
CA GLY A 121 -9.07 9.00 4.82
C GLY A 121 -9.89 9.72 5.90
N LYS A 122 -10.71 10.66 5.44
CA LYS A 122 -11.59 11.48 6.28
C LYS A 122 -13.01 10.93 6.27
N PRO A 123 -13.78 11.04 7.38
CA PRO A 123 -15.21 10.76 7.38
C PRO A 123 -15.93 11.53 6.26
N SER A 124 -16.89 10.90 5.63
CA SER A 124 -17.54 11.43 4.44
C SER A 124 -19.09 11.37 4.52
N PRO A 125 -19.82 12.07 3.65
CA PRO A 125 -21.28 11.96 3.57
C PRO A 125 -21.75 10.70 2.83
N TYR A 126 -20.83 9.80 2.47
CA TYR A 126 -21.17 8.53 1.86
C TYR A 126 -21.48 7.47 2.92
N THR A 127 -22.34 6.53 2.58
CA THR A 127 -22.71 5.38 3.41
C THR A 127 -22.62 4.12 2.56
N LEU A 128 -21.89 3.11 3.05
CA LEU A 128 -21.92 1.78 2.45
C LEU A 128 -23.03 0.97 3.10
N ARG A 129 -23.94 0.42 2.30
CA ARG A 129 -24.95 -0.55 2.77
C ARG A 129 -24.54 -1.95 2.33
N VAL A 130 -24.52 -2.87 3.28
CA VAL A 130 -24.22 -4.28 3.06
C VAL A 130 -25.38 -5.10 3.63
N ASP A 131 -26.13 -5.75 2.78
CA ASP A 131 -27.36 -6.49 3.13
C ASP A 131 -28.28 -5.68 4.08
N GLY A 132 -28.44 -4.38 3.80
CA GLY A 132 -29.28 -3.47 4.56
C GLY A 132 -28.63 -2.80 5.77
N ASN A 133 -27.49 -3.25 6.24
CA ASN A 133 -26.75 -2.61 7.33
C ASN A 133 -25.87 -1.47 6.80
N GLU A 134 -25.80 -0.36 7.54
CA GLU A 134 -25.05 0.83 7.14
C GLU A 134 -23.69 0.91 7.83
N TYR A 135 -22.67 1.28 7.06
CA TYR A 135 -21.29 1.43 7.51
C TYR A 135 -20.74 2.78 7.06
N PRO A 136 -19.95 3.47 7.91
CA PRO A 136 -19.32 4.72 7.57
C PRO A 136 -18.28 4.55 6.46
N VAL A 137 -18.23 5.53 5.57
CA VAL A 137 -17.29 5.56 4.45
C VAL A 137 -16.28 6.69 4.70
N TYR A 138 -15.02 6.37 4.51
CA TYR A 138 -13.89 7.28 4.59
C TYR A 138 -13.38 7.56 3.18
N VAL A 139 -12.95 8.78 2.90
CA VAL A 139 -12.50 9.18 1.57
C VAL A 139 -11.16 9.89 1.58
N LEU A 140 -10.41 9.65 0.50
CA LEU A 140 -9.23 10.41 0.09
C LEU A 140 -9.49 10.92 -1.31
N GLU A 141 -9.21 12.20 -1.54
CA GLU A 141 -9.27 12.81 -2.87
C GLU A 141 -7.84 12.98 -3.39
N ASP A 142 -7.59 12.51 -4.60
CA ASP A 142 -6.29 12.68 -5.23
C ASP A 142 -6.18 14.02 -6.00
N SER A 143 -5.00 14.31 -6.53
CA SER A 143 -4.72 15.54 -7.27
C SER A 143 -5.51 15.68 -8.59
N GLU A 144 -6.11 14.60 -9.07
CA GLU A 144 -6.92 14.57 -10.30
C GLU A 144 -8.43 14.71 -10.00
N GLY A 145 -8.80 14.85 -8.73
CA GLY A 145 -10.20 14.98 -8.29
C GLY A 145 -10.94 13.65 -8.25
N VAL A 146 -10.23 12.53 -8.27
CA VAL A 146 -10.81 11.20 -8.04
C VAL A 146 -10.98 10.99 -6.55
N VAL A 147 -12.18 10.63 -6.12
CA VAL A 147 -12.46 10.32 -4.72
C VAL A 147 -12.29 8.81 -4.50
N HIS A 148 -11.25 8.42 -3.78
CA HIS A 148 -11.06 7.05 -3.32
C HIS A 148 -11.84 6.85 -2.02
N PHE A 149 -12.63 5.79 -1.93
CA PHE A 149 -13.42 5.50 -0.74
C PHE A 149 -13.03 4.16 -0.12
N GLN A 150 -13.16 4.08 1.19
CA GLN A 150 -13.00 2.86 1.96
C GLN A 150 -14.05 2.73 3.06
N ALA A 151 -14.52 1.52 3.28
CA ALA A 151 -15.37 1.18 4.40
C ALA A 151 -15.03 -0.20 4.95
N LYS A 152 -15.07 -0.36 6.26
CA LYS A 152 -14.82 -1.64 6.92
C LYS A 152 -16.11 -2.25 7.42
N VAL A 153 -16.28 -3.50 7.12
CA VAL A 153 -17.43 -4.32 7.49
C VAL A 153 -16.96 -5.54 8.27
N PRO A 154 -17.67 -6.01 9.30
CA PRO A 154 -17.33 -7.28 9.95
C PRO A 154 -17.22 -8.43 8.96
N VAL A 155 -16.39 -9.44 9.27
CA VAL A 155 -16.31 -10.65 8.44
C VAL A 155 -17.68 -11.33 8.41
N GLY A 156 -18.15 -11.65 7.21
CA GLY A 156 -19.44 -12.28 6.98
C GLY A 156 -19.60 -12.70 5.51
N SER A 157 -20.68 -13.39 5.23
CA SER A 157 -21.13 -13.68 3.86
C SER A 157 -22.25 -12.69 3.51
N PHE A 158 -22.10 -11.99 2.41
CA PHE A 158 -22.99 -10.94 1.99
C PHE A 158 -23.46 -11.19 0.55
N SER A 159 -24.63 -10.65 0.24
CA SER A 159 -25.27 -10.82 -1.09
C SER A 159 -25.18 -9.54 -1.91
N CYS A 160 -25.19 -8.39 -1.25
CA CYS A 160 -25.30 -7.09 -1.91
C CYS A 160 -24.52 -6.01 -1.15
N VAL A 161 -23.84 -5.18 -1.90
CA VAL A 161 -23.13 -3.99 -1.39
C VAL A 161 -23.52 -2.79 -2.23
N ALA A 162 -23.94 -1.70 -1.61
CA ALA A 162 -24.38 -0.49 -2.29
C ALA A 162 -23.79 0.77 -1.65
N LEU A 163 -23.36 1.72 -2.46
CA LEU A 163 -22.87 3.03 -2.04
C LEU A 163 -23.96 4.08 -2.17
N TYR A 164 -24.17 4.83 -1.11
CA TYR A 164 -25.15 5.92 -1.03
C TYR A 164 -24.48 7.25 -0.72
N ARG A 165 -25.09 8.35 -1.14
CA ARG A 165 -24.79 9.71 -0.71
C ARG A 165 -26.08 10.45 -0.40
N GLY A 166 -26.28 10.86 0.86
CA GLY A 166 -27.49 11.58 1.27
C GLY A 166 -28.80 10.82 0.97
N GLY A 167 -28.80 9.48 1.11
CA GLY A 167 -29.94 8.62 0.80
C GLY A 167 -30.10 8.24 -0.68
N ARG A 168 -29.38 8.89 -1.60
CA ARG A 168 -29.39 8.53 -3.04
C ARG A 168 -28.44 7.36 -3.30
N LEU A 169 -28.91 6.31 -3.94
CA LEU A 169 -28.08 5.22 -4.45
C LEU A 169 -27.15 5.73 -5.56
N LEU A 170 -25.87 5.46 -5.45
CA LEU A 170 -24.86 5.78 -6.46
C LEU A 170 -24.47 4.56 -7.27
N ALA A 171 -24.22 3.44 -6.60
CA ALA A 171 -23.88 2.17 -7.26
C ALA A 171 -24.18 1.00 -6.35
N GLU A 172 -24.42 -0.16 -6.95
CA GLU A 172 -24.69 -1.43 -6.29
C GLU A 172 -23.90 -2.55 -6.95
N VAL A 173 -23.35 -3.46 -6.16
CA VAL A 173 -22.73 -4.70 -6.59
C VAL A 173 -23.43 -5.86 -5.90
N GLN A 174 -23.86 -6.82 -6.68
CA GLN A 174 -24.43 -8.07 -6.18
C GLN A 174 -23.38 -9.18 -6.28
N GLY A 175 -23.26 -9.97 -5.23
CA GLY A 175 -22.43 -11.16 -5.23
C GLY A 175 -22.92 -12.12 -6.32
N SER A 176 -21.99 -12.83 -6.94
CA SER A 176 -22.37 -13.89 -7.87
C SER A 176 -23.15 -14.95 -7.10
N VAL A 177 -24.19 -15.47 -7.73
CA VAL A 177 -24.91 -16.64 -7.23
C VAL A 177 -23.87 -17.71 -6.87
N ARG A 178 -23.93 -18.23 -5.63
CA ARG A 178 -22.98 -19.19 -5.07
C ARG A 178 -22.45 -20.16 -6.12
N PRO A 179 -21.13 -20.34 -6.26
CA PRO A 179 -20.57 -21.28 -7.20
C PRO A 179 -21.22 -22.66 -6.99
N GLN A 180 -21.65 -23.30 -8.06
CA GLN A 180 -22.23 -24.66 -7.99
C GLN A 180 -21.23 -25.71 -7.48
N ALA A 181 -19.94 -25.38 -7.43
CA ALA A 181 -18.86 -26.22 -6.94
C ALA A 181 -18.01 -25.46 -5.93
N GLU A 182 -17.45 -26.16 -4.97
CA GLU A 182 -16.46 -25.61 -4.04
C GLU A 182 -15.27 -25.04 -4.82
N PRO A 183 -14.82 -23.81 -4.48
CA PRO A 183 -13.66 -23.21 -5.14
C PRO A 183 -12.42 -24.05 -4.85
N GLN A 184 -11.62 -24.26 -5.88
CA GLN A 184 -10.34 -24.96 -5.76
C GLN A 184 -9.20 -23.99 -5.96
N VAL A 185 -8.15 -24.13 -5.13
CA VAL A 185 -6.92 -23.37 -5.22
C VAL A 185 -5.75 -24.33 -5.22
N SER A 186 -4.82 -24.15 -6.14
CA SER A 186 -3.55 -24.89 -6.16
C SER A 186 -2.38 -23.93 -6.35
N LEU A 187 -1.30 -24.20 -5.62
CA LEU A 187 -0.06 -23.46 -5.66
C LEU A 187 1.08 -24.36 -6.11
N ARG A 188 1.96 -23.84 -6.97
CA ARG A 188 3.19 -24.51 -7.38
C ARG A 188 4.31 -23.49 -7.52
N GLU A 189 5.44 -23.76 -6.88
CA GLU A 189 6.65 -22.97 -7.12
C GLU A 189 7.37 -23.47 -8.38
N GLU A 190 7.78 -22.52 -9.24
CA GLU A 190 8.44 -22.80 -10.50
C GLU A 190 9.39 -21.65 -10.88
N GLY A 191 10.71 -21.91 -10.89
CA GLY A 191 11.72 -20.97 -11.37
C GLY A 191 11.75 -19.63 -10.64
N GLY A 192 11.57 -19.62 -9.31
CA GLY A 192 11.54 -18.38 -8.50
C GLY A 192 10.18 -17.67 -8.51
N PHE A 193 9.16 -18.32 -9.07
CA PHE A 193 7.79 -17.81 -9.11
C PHE A 193 6.83 -18.75 -8.41
N LEU A 194 5.76 -18.19 -7.86
CA LEU A 194 4.59 -18.94 -7.40
C LEU A 194 3.51 -18.87 -8.49
N VAL A 195 3.16 -20.02 -9.04
CA VAL A 195 2.01 -20.16 -9.94
C VAL A 195 0.80 -20.55 -9.13
N VAL A 196 -0.24 -19.72 -9.16
CA VAL A 196 -1.51 -19.96 -8.46
C VAL A 196 -2.62 -20.16 -9.47
N ARG A 197 -3.34 -21.27 -9.33
CA ARG A 197 -4.56 -21.56 -10.10
C ARG A 197 -5.76 -21.63 -9.20
N TRP A 198 -6.88 -21.08 -9.66
CA TRP A 198 -8.13 -21.08 -8.90
C TRP A 198 -9.36 -21.24 -9.78
N THR A 199 -10.46 -21.67 -9.15
CA THR A 199 -11.78 -21.79 -9.78
C THR A 199 -12.86 -21.20 -8.86
N GLY A 200 -14.04 -20.97 -9.40
CA GLY A 200 -15.23 -20.60 -8.65
C GLY A 200 -15.40 -19.12 -8.32
N TYR A 201 -14.33 -18.31 -8.43
CA TYR A 201 -14.35 -16.87 -8.17
C TYR A 201 -13.64 -16.10 -9.27
N PRO A 202 -14.13 -14.90 -9.65
CA PRO A 202 -13.52 -14.11 -10.71
C PRO A 202 -12.21 -13.44 -10.31
N PHE A 203 -11.99 -13.17 -9.00
CA PHE A 203 -10.85 -12.41 -8.53
C PHE A 203 -10.02 -13.18 -7.52
N LEU A 204 -8.70 -13.04 -7.63
CA LEU A 204 -7.73 -13.55 -6.66
C LEU A 204 -6.84 -12.42 -6.17
N SER A 205 -6.63 -12.36 -4.85
CA SER A 205 -5.55 -11.59 -4.23
C SER A 205 -4.65 -12.53 -3.45
N LEU A 206 -3.33 -12.29 -3.51
CA LEU A 206 -2.32 -13.13 -2.88
C LEU A 206 -1.47 -12.31 -1.92
N PHE A 207 -1.28 -12.86 -0.72
CA PHE A 207 -0.40 -12.31 0.31
C PHE A 207 0.62 -13.36 0.76
N HIS A 208 1.82 -12.91 1.09
CA HIS A 208 2.75 -13.66 1.91
C HIS A 208 2.63 -13.18 3.35
N VAL A 209 2.44 -14.10 4.27
CA VAL A 209 2.39 -13.85 5.72
C VAL A 209 3.65 -14.45 6.32
N ALA A 210 4.57 -13.60 6.77
CA ALA A 210 5.83 -14.01 7.37
C ALA A 210 5.61 -14.63 8.77
N GLN A 211 6.64 -15.26 9.33
CA GLN A 211 6.56 -15.92 10.64
C GLN A 211 6.24 -14.97 11.80
N ASP A 212 6.62 -13.71 11.70
CA ASP A 212 6.30 -12.64 12.64
C ASP A 212 4.90 -12.03 12.47
N GLY A 213 4.15 -12.53 11.47
CA GLY A 213 2.82 -12.03 11.13
C GLY A 213 2.82 -10.85 10.15
N ALA A 214 3.98 -10.37 9.72
CA ALA A 214 4.07 -9.32 8.69
C ALA A 214 3.45 -9.82 7.37
N ARG A 215 2.68 -8.97 6.72
CA ARG A 215 1.87 -9.32 5.55
C ARG A 215 2.30 -8.51 4.35
N THR A 216 2.69 -9.17 3.28
CA THR A 216 3.12 -8.57 2.02
C THR A 216 2.14 -8.94 0.91
N ALA A 217 1.52 -7.97 0.25
CA ALA A 217 0.71 -8.22 -0.93
C ALA A 217 1.61 -8.54 -2.12
N LEU A 218 1.40 -9.71 -2.73
CA LEU A 218 2.10 -10.12 -3.95
C LEU A 218 1.33 -9.76 -5.21
N GLY A 219 0.02 -9.66 -5.11
CA GLY A 219 -0.84 -9.17 -6.16
C GLY A 219 -2.29 -9.08 -5.70
N LEU A 220 -3.01 -8.12 -6.25
CA LEU A 220 -4.40 -7.86 -5.90
C LEU A 220 -5.29 -8.00 -7.15
N TRP A 221 -6.47 -8.61 -6.97
CA TRP A 221 -7.57 -8.63 -7.93
C TRP A 221 -7.24 -9.24 -9.30
N HIS A 222 -6.36 -10.25 -9.31
CA HIS A 222 -6.03 -11.01 -10.52
C HIS A 222 -7.26 -11.75 -11.05
N LYS A 223 -7.36 -11.86 -12.37
CA LYS A 223 -8.45 -12.52 -13.09
C LYS A 223 -7.93 -13.67 -13.95
N GLY A 224 -8.82 -14.53 -14.43
CA GLY A 224 -8.50 -15.52 -15.47
C GLY A 224 -8.15 -16.92 -14.98
N GLY A 225 -8.22 -17.18 -13.65
CA GLY A 225 -8.07 -18.53 -13.11
C GLY A 225 -6.62 -19.03 -12.94
N GLU A 226 -5.63 -18.28 -13.43
CA GLU A 226 -4.20 -18.54 -13.22
C GLU A 226 -3.42 -17.23 -13.16
N SER A 227 -2.45 -17.13 -12.23
CA SER A 227 -1.51 -16.02 -12.16
C SER A 227 -0.15 -16.46 -11.63
N LYS A 228 0.88 -15.68 -11.94
CA LYS A 228 2.27 -15.93 -11.60
C LYS A 228 2.83 -14.76 -10.80
N PHE A 229 3.46 -15.05 -9.66
CA PHE A 229 3.95 -14.05 -8.72
C PHE A 229 5.43 -14.29 -8.43
N ALA A 230 6.25 -13.24 -8.45
CA ALA A 230 7.66 -13.32 -8.09
C ALA A 230 7.81 -13.58 -6.58
N LEU A 231 8.73 -14.48 -6.21
CA LEU A 231 9.08 -14.80 -4.82
C LEU A 231 10.34 -14.07 -4.34
N GLU A 232 10.99 -13.34 -5.24
CA GLU A 232 12.21 -12.61 -4.92
C GLU A 232 11.97 -11.56 -3.82
N GLY A 233 12.90 -11.47 -2.88
CA GLY A 233 12.82 -10.51 -1.77
C GLY A 233 11.89 -10.89 -0.63
N LEU A 234 11.15 -12.00 -0.72
CA LEU A 234 10.30 -12.44 0.39
C LEU A 234 11.15 -13.11 1.49
N PRO A 235 10.84 -12.85 2.77
CA PRO A 235 11.47 -13.56 3.88
C PRO A 235 11.19 -15.08 3.78
N PRO A 236 12.11 -15.94 4.26
CA PRO A 236 11.91 -17.39 4.23
C PRO A 236 10.81 -17.84 5.18
N GLY A 237 10.14 -18.92 4.82
CA GLY A 237 9.06 -19.51 5.63
C GLY A 237 7.77 -18.70 5.61
N GLY A 238 6.93 -18.89 6.63
CA GLY A 238 5.61 -18.28 6.69
C GLY A 238 4.56 -19.07 5.89
N SER A 239 3.60 -18.34 5.32
CA SER A 239 2.50 -18.93 4.55
C SER A 239 2.07 -18.02 3.42
N PHE A 240 1.44 -18.61 2.41
CA PHE A 240 0.71 -17.86 1.38
C PHE A 240 -0.77 -17.84 1.74
N GLU A 241 -1.34 -16.65 1.77
CA GLU A 241 -2.77 -16.45 1.93
C GLU A 241 -3.39 -16.03 0.60
N VAL A 242 -4.29 -16.87 0.09
CA VAL A 242 -5.06 -16.63 -1.13
C VAL A 242 -6.45 -16.17 -0.74
N GLN A 243 -6.84 -15.00 -1.21
CA GLN A 243 -8.19 -14.49 -1.07
C GLN A 243 -8.89 -14.51 -2.42
N LEU A 244 -9.98 -15.25 -2.50
CA LEU A 244 -10.87 -15.29 -3.66
C LEU A 244 -12.08 -14.42 -3.39
N SER A 245 -12.47 -13.58 -4.37
CA SER A 245 -13.64 -12.72 -4.24
C SER A 245 -14.51 -12.74 -5.49
N ASP A 246 -15.82 -12.57 -5.30
CA ASP A 246 -16.80 -12.34 -6.36
C ASP A 246 -17.20 -10.86 -6.52
N GLY A 247 -16.57 -9.98 -5.73
CA GLY A 247 -16.88 -8.55 -5.63
C GLY A 247 -17.65 -8.19 -4.36
N VAL A 248 -18.18 -9.16 -3.63
CA VAL A 248 -18.94 -8.96 -2.38
C VAL A 248 -18.46 -9.89 -1.27
N GLU A 249 -18.29 -11.17 -1.56
CA GLU A 249 -17.79 -12.19 -0.63
C GLU A 249 -16.27 -12.38 -0.78
N VAL A 250 -15.60 -12.79 0.31
CA VAL A 250 -14.18 -13.18 0.30
C VAL A 250 -14.02 -14.56 0.95
N ARG A 251 -13.42 -15.49 0.21
CA ARG A 251 -12.96 -16.80 0.70
C ARG A 251 -11.45 -16.78 0.86
N VAL A 252 -10.97 -17.28 2.00
CA VAL A 252 -9.54 -17.28 2.34
C VAL A 252 -9.03 -18.71 2.43
N PHE A 253 -7.88 -18.95 1.79
CA PHE A 253 -7.13 -20.20 1.82
C PHE A 253 -5.71 -19.90 2.27
N THR A 254 -5.17 -20.76 3.14
CA THR A 254 -3.80 -20.59 3.65
C THR A 254 -2.98 -21.83 3.30
N PHE A 255 -1.79 -21.61 2.75
CA PHE A 255 -0.85 -22.65 2.35
C PHE A 255 0.51 -22.39 3.02
N PRO A 256 1.11 -23.37 3.71
CA PRO A 256 2.47 -23.20 4.26
C PRO A 256 3.48 -23.01 3.11
N ARG A 257 4.51 -22.21 3.38
CA ARG A 257 5.66 -22.04 2.49
C ARG A 257 6.87 -22.80 3.00
#